data_c23a8224d176b2b6be5e3a4bb88be4f5
#
_entry.id   c23a8224d176b2b6be5e3a4bb88be4f5
#
_cell.length_a   1.000
_cell.length_b   1.000
_cell.length_c   1.000
_cell.angle_alpha   90.00
_cell.angle_beta   90.00
_cell.angle_gamma   90.00
#
_symmetry.space_group_name_H-M   'P 1'
#
loop_
_entity.id
_entity.type
_entity.pdbx_description
1 polymer ?
#
loop_
_entity_poly.entity_id
_entity_poly.type
_entity_poly.pdbx_seq_one_letter_code
_entity_poly.pdbx_strand_id
1 'polypeptide(L)'
;PQVEDLRVLYRRHGFNQALKELDAGAVAGTGGPALAVAEKEPGRSRGTGFVSSIAPAPAADLDPSLAARGDYEAITTIEQLQAWIARLHEAGQFAFDTETDSLDALRANLVGLSFAAEPGRAAYVPLAHDYPGAPPQLDRAQALELLRPLLEDASVRKLGQHGKYDLHVMRRHGIALAGYADDTMLESFVLEAGSSRHDMDSLARRHLGYETVKYEDVCGKGAKQIP
;
A
#
# COMPACT_ATOMS: atom_id res chain seq x y z
N PRO A 1 4.88 -35.75 -14.77
CA PRO A 1 6.05 -34.88 -14.77
C PRO A 1 7.14 -35.56 -13.94
N GLN A 2 8.36 -35.54 -14.43
CA GLN A 2 9.48 -36.08 -13.66
C GLN A 2 9.75 -35.13 -12.48
N VAL A 3 10.13 -35.69 -11.33
CA VAL A 3 10.38 -34.92 -10.10
C VAL A 3 11.40 -33.79 -10.33
N GLU A 4 12.38 -34.04 -11.21
CA GLU A 4 13.42 -33.06 -11.54
C GLU A 4 12.84 -31.86 -12.34
N ASP A 5 11.91 -32.10 -13.23
CA ASP A 5 11.23 -31.03 -13.97
C ASP A 5 10.42 -30.14 -13.02
N LEU A 6 9.76 -30.74 -12.03
CA LEU A 6 9.04 -30.00 -10.99
C LEU A 6 10.00 -29.19 -10.09
N ARG A 7 11.18 -29.72 -9.77
CA ARG A 7 12.21 -28.98 -9.03
C ARG A 7 12.69 -27.75 -9.80
N VAL A 8 12.96 -27.89 -11.09
CA VAL A 8 13.36 -26.79 -11.96
C VAL A 8 12.26 -25.73 -12.01
N LEU A 9 11.02 -26.17 -12.22
CA LEU A 9 9.85 -25.30 -12.27
C LEU A 9 9.69 -24.53 -10.94
N TYR A 10 9.72 -25.22 -9.81
CA TYR A 10 9.51 -24.64 -8.49
C TYR A 10 10.65 -23.65 -8.11
N ARG A 11 11.90 -23.96 -8.46
CA ARG A 11 13.02 -23.01 -8.29
C ARG A 11 12.83 -21.77 -9.16
N ARG A 12 12.48 -21.97 -10.44
CA ARG A 12 12.30 -20.87 -11.39
C ARG A 12 11.20 -19.89 -10.97
N HIS A 13 10.12 -20.40 -10.36
CA HIS A 13 8.96 -19.60 -9.98
C HIS A 13 8.87 -19.30 -8.47
N GLY A 14 9.93 -19.58 -7.70
CA GLY A 14 10.01 -19.25 -6.28
C GLY A 14 9.05 -20.05 -5.37
N PHE A 15 8.53 -21.18 -5.80
CA PHE A 15 7.66 -22.03 -5.00
C PHE A 15 8.45 -22.83 -3.93
N ASN A 16 9.08 -22.11 -3.02
CA ASN A 16 10.02 -22.66 -2.03
C ASN A 16 9.36 -23.67 -1.08
N GLN A 17 8.09 -23.49 -0.72
CA GLN A 17 7.34 -24.43 0.11
C GLN A 17 7.13 -25.76 -0.63
N ALA A 18 6.63 -25.71 -1.88
CA ALA A 18 6.42 -26.87 -2.72
C ALA A 18 7.73 -27.60 -3.05
N LEU A 19 8.84 -26.86 -3.20
CA LEU A 19 10.17 -27.44 -3.40
C LEU A 19 10.62 -28.24 -2.17
N LYS A 20 10.43 -27.70 -0.96
CA LYS A 20 10.74 -28.40 0.31
C LYS A 20 9.91 -29.67 0.48
N GLU A 21 8.62 -29.60 0.17
CA GLU A 21 7.72 -30.76 0.24
C GLU A 21 8.10 -31.82 -0.80
N LEU A 22 8.49 -31.41 -2.01
CA LEU A 22 8.99 -32.30 -3.04
C LEU A 22 10.30 -32.98 -2.64
N ASP A 23 11.23 -32.25 -2.02
CA ASP A 23 12.50 -32.77 -1.55
C ASP A 23 12.31 -33.67 -0.33
N ALA A 24 11.39 -33.36 0.58
CA ALA A 24 11.02 -34.22 1.71
C ALA A 24 10.31 -35.50 1.25
N GLY A 25 9.46 -35.46 0.25
CA GLY A 25 8.77 -36.62 -0.32
C GLY A 25 9.70 -37.56 -1.11
N ALA A 26 10.78 -37.03 -1.65
CA ALA A 26 11.78 -37.83 -2.35
C ALA A 26 12.61 -38.74 -1.39
N VAL A 27 12.60 -38.47 -0.08
CA VAL A 27 13.27 -39.27 0.95
C VAL A 27 12.35 -40.39 1.49
N ALA A 28 11.02 -40.23 1.37
CA ALA A 28 10.02 -41.23 1.77
C ALA A 28 9.49 -41.93 0.51
N GLY A 29 10.10 -43.03 0.14
CA GLY A 29 9.65 -43.80 -1.01
C GLY A 29 8.23 -44.35 -0.89
N THR A 30 7.50 -44.30 -2.02
CA THR A 30 6.29 -45.03 -2.36
C THR A 30 5.03 -44.76 -1.53
N GLY A 31 4.21 -43.83 -2.01
CA GLY A 31 2.81 -43.65 -1.61
C GLY A 31 2.26 -42.34 -2.15
N GLY A 32 1.35 -42.40 -3.14
CA GLY A 32 0.73 -41.21 -3.73
C GLY A 32 -0.07 -40.41 -2.71
N PRO A 33 -0.18 -39.09 -2.87
CA PRO A 33 -0.87 -38.25 -1.90
C PRO A 33 -2.37 -38.40 -2.00
N ALA A 34 -2.99 -38.89 -0.94
CA ALA A 34 -4.42 -38.74 -0.70
C ALA A 34 -4.70 -37.27 -0.36
N LEU A 35 -5.59 -36.63 -1.10
CA LEU A 35 -6.15 -35.31 -0.78
C LEU A 35 -6.95 -35.40 0.55
N ALA A 36 -6.33 -35.08 1.65
CA ALA A 36 -7.04 -34.87 2.91
C ALA A 36 -7.39 -33.37 3.01
N VAL A 37 -8.66 -33.04 2.85
CA VAL A 37 -9.22 -31.76 3.21
C VAL A 37 -9.29 -31.74 4.75
N ALA A 38 -8.37 -31.04 5.39
CA ALA A 38 -8.40 -30.78 6.82
C ALA A 38 -9.01 -29.39 7.05
N GLU A 39 -10.22 -29.36 7.57
CA GLU A 39 -10.77 -28.20 8.25
C GLU A 39 -9.86 -27.82 9.41
N LYS A 40 -9.39 -26.59 9.45
CA LYS A 40 -8.55 -26.08 10.53
C LYS A 40 -9.17 -24.84 11.15
N GLU A 41 -9.53 -25.00 12.41
CA GLU A 41 -9.96 -23.92 13.30
C GLU A 41 -8.92 -22.80 13.45
N PRO A 42 -9.30 -21.54 13.80
CA PRO A 42 -8.40 -20.41 13.85
C PRO A 42 -7.52 -20.42 15.10
N GLY A 43 -6.30 -20.95 14.98
CA GLY A 43 -5.29 -20.93 16.03
C GLY A 43 -4.18 -19.93 15.70
N ARG A 44 -3.84 -19.11 16.70
CA ARG A 44 -2.80 -18.09 16.72
C ARG A 44 -1.51 -18.53 16.03
N SER A 45 -1.15 -17.89 14.94
CA SER A 45 0.16 -18.06 14.30
C SER A 45 1.20 -17.15 14.98
N ARG A 46 2.15 -17.80 15.67
CA ARG A 46 3.42 -17.16 16.02
C ARG A 46 4.24 -17.04 14.73
N GLY A 47 4.51 -15.81 14.32
CA GLY A 47 5.36 -15.53 13.17
C GLY A 47 6.80 -16.01 13.41
N THR A 48 7.21 -17.03 12.70
CA THR A 48 8.63 -17.35 12.50
C THR A 48 9.09 -16.57 11.28
N GLY A 49 9.95 -15.57 11.50
CA GLY A 49 10.54 -14.77 10.46
C GLY A 49 11.31 -15.62 9.44
N PHE A 50 10.86 -15.56 8.21
CA PHE A 50 11.57 -16.09 7.07
C PHE A 50 12.39 -14.97 6.43
N VAL A 51 13.68 -14.92 6.74
CA VAL A 51 14.62 -14.03 6.02
C VAL A 51 14.98 -14.73 4.72
N SER A 52 14.31 -14.37 3.63
CA SER A 52 14.77 -14.72 2.29
C SER A 52 15.91 -13.78 1.95
N SER A 53 17.15 -14.29 1.88
CA SER A 53 18.27 -13.54 1.37
C SER A 53 18.17 -13.51 -0.16
N ILE A 54 17.42 -12.56 -0.68
CA ILE A 54 17.57 -12.14 -2.07
C ILE A 54 18.62 -11.04 -2.03
N ALA A 55 19.72 -11.23 -2.79
CA ALA A 55 20.69 -10.16 -2.99
C ALA A 55 19.91 -8.90 -3.47
N PRO A 56 20.16 -7.73 -2.87
CA PRO A 56 19.53 -6.51 -3.34
C PRO A 56 19.86 -6.35 -4.82
N ALA A 57 18.84 -6.05 -5.63
CA ALA A 57 19.07 -5.56 -6.97
C ALA A 57 20.08 -4.39 -6.86
N PRO A 58 21.03 -4.25 -7.83
CA PRO A 58 21.97 -3.14 -7.80
C PRO A 58 21.13 -1.87 -7.62
N ALA A 59 21.51 -1.07 -6.61
CA ALA A 59 20.89 0.21 -6.37
C ALA A 59 20.95 0.96 -7.70
N ALA A 60 19.78 1.15 -8.33
CA ALA A 60 19.68 2.10 -9.44
C ALA A 60 20.24 3.41 -8.88
N ASP A 61 20.98 4.17 -9.70
CA ASP A 61 21.45 5.51 -9.34
C ASP A 61 20.21 6.31 -8.92
N LEU A 62 19.97 6.32 -7.61
CA LEU A 62 18.79 6.96 -7.05
C LEU A 62 18.94 8.45 -7.26
N ASP A 63 17.90 9.07 -7.79
CA ASP A 63 17.83 10.51 -7.87
C ASP A 63 18.03 11.09 -6.47
N PRO A 64 19.10 11.87 -6.22
CA PRO A 64 19.38 12.44 -4.91
C PRO A 64 18.22 13.31 -4.36
N SER A 65 17.35 13.81 -5.25
CA SER A 65 16.15 14.56 -4.86
C SER A 65 15.13 13.72 -4.09
N LEU A 66 15.13 12.39 -4.29
CA LEU A 66 14.24 11.47 -3.56
C LEU A 66 14.71 11.20 -2.11
N ALA A 67 15.97 11.45 -1.81
CA ALA A 67 16.54 11.31 -0.46
C ALA A 67 16.34 12.57 0.40
N ALA A 68 16.05 13.73 -0.22
CA ALA A 68 15.74 14.96 0.49
C ALA A 68 14.31 14.91 1.03
N ARG A 69 14.09 15.47 2.23
CA ARG A 69 12.72 15.71 2.71
C ARG A 69 12.00 16.57 1.68
N GLY A 70 10.86 16.05 1.17
CA GLY A 70 10.06 16.77 0.20
C GLY A 70 9.37 18.00 0.80
N ASP A 71 8.81 18.80 -0.08
CA ASP A 71 7.91 19.91 0.25
C ASP A 71 6.52 19.34 0.56
N TYR A 72 6.21 19.20 1.86
CA TYR A 72 4.94 18.63 2.33
C TYR A 72 4.08 19.71 2.94
N GLU A 73 2.88 19.89 2.39
CA GLU A 73 1.94 20.94 2.78
C GLU A 73 0.71 20.35 3.49
N ALA A 74 0.36 20.90 4.67
CA ALA A 74 -0.93 20.64 5.29
C ALA A 74 -1.96 21.66 4.77
N ILE A 75 -3.01 21.16 4.13
CA ILE A 75 -4.09 21.97 3.55
C ILE A 75 -5.13 22.24 4.61
N THR A 76 -5.17 23.46 5.13
CA THR A 76 -6.07 23.87 6.22
C THR A 76 -7.07 24.94 5.80
N THR A 77 -6.97 25.44 4.56
CA THR A 77 -7.91 26.44 4.01
C THR A 77 -8.49 26.00 2.65
N ILE A 78 -9.63 26.54 2.32
CA ILE A 78 -10.32 26.26 1.04
C ILE A 78 -9.49 26.75 -0.15
N GLU A 79 -8.81 27.87 -0.02
CA GLU A 79 -7.96 28.45 -1.08
C GLU A 79 -6.77 27.51 -1.38
N GLN A 80 -6.13 26.94 -0.36
CA GLN A 80 -5.07 25.95 -0.52
C GLN A 80 -5.62 24.70 -1.23
N LEU A 81 -6.80 24.20 -0.80
CA LEU A 81 -7.43 23.04 -1.42
C LEU A 81 -7.74 23.29 -2.91
N GLN A 82 -8.29 24.44 -3.25
CA GLN A 82 -8.58 24.81 -4.63
C GLN A 82 -7.31 24.91 -5.48
N ALA A 83 -6.24 25.47 -4.94
CA ALA A 83 -4.95 25.56 -5.62
C ALA A 83 -4.38 24.15 -5.90
N TRP A 84 -4.50 23.23 -4.94
CA TRP A 84 -4.08 21.84 -5.13
C TRP A 84 -4.96 21.10 -6.13
N ILE A 85 -6.28 21.26 -6.10
CA ILE A 85 -7.20 20.69 -7.09
C ILE A 85 -6.81 21.12 -8.51
N ALA A 86 -6.53 22.41 -8.72
CA ALA A 86 -6.09 22.92 -10.02
C ALA A 86 -4.79 22.28 -10.48
N ARG A 87 -3.79 22.16 -9.58
CA ARG A 87 -2.51 21.50 -9.86
C ARG A 87 -2.67 20.01 -10.21
N LEU A 88 -3.46 19.26 -9.44
CA LEU A 88 -3.69 17.85 -9.68
C LEU A 88 -4.41 17.60 -11.00
N HIS A 89 -5.35 18.48 -11.35
CA HIS A 89 -6.05 18.44 -12.63
C HIS A 89 -5.10 18.75 -13.80
N GLU A 90 -4.24 19.78 -13.67
CA GLU A 90 -3.25 20.15 -14.69
C GLU A 90 -2.22 19.03 -14.90
N ALA A 91 -1.81 18.35 -13.84
CA ALA A 91 -0.89 17.23 -13.92
C ALA A 91 -1.49 16.01 -14.66
N GLY A 92 -2.81 15.86 -14.69
CA GLY A 92 -3.52 14.76 -15.34
C GLY A 92 -3.32 13.40 -14.70
N GLN A 93 -2.40 13.30 -13.73
CA GLN A 93 -2.10 12.09 -12.95
C GLN A 93 -1.60 12.48 -11.56
N PHE A 94 -2.02 11.74 -10.52
CA PHE A 94 -1.53 11.95 -9.16
C PHE A 94 -1.66 10.70 -8.28
N ALA A 95 -0.79 10.61 -7.27
CA ALA A 95 -0.92 9.63 -6.20
C ALA A 95 -2.01 10.07 -5.22
N PHE A 96 -2.77 9.10 -4.73
CA PHE A 96 -3.90 9.29 -3.82
C PHE A 96 -3.89 8.23 -2.73
N ASP A 97 -4.14 8.64 -1.50
CA ASP A 97 -4.27 7.75 -0.35
C ASP A 97 -5.23 8.33 0.69
N THR A 98 -5.85 7.46 1.52
CA THR A 98 -6.80 7.85 2.56
C THR A 98 -6.31 7.48 3.95
N GLU A 99 -6.43 8.40 4.90
CA GLU A 99 -6.26 8.13 6.32
C GLU A 99 -7.61 7.95 7.00
N THR A 100 -7.72 6.95 7.87
CA THR A 100 -9.00 6.52 8.43
C THR A 100 -8.88 6.06 9.89
N ASP A 101 -10.01 5.99 10.58
CA ASP A 101 -10.12 5.53 11.97
C ASP A 101 -10.29 4.00 12.13
N SER A 102 -10.28 3.23 11.03
CA SER A 102 -10.52 1.78 11.08
C SER A 102 -9.84 1.05 9.92
N LEU A 103 -9.39 -0.17 10.14
CA LEU A 103 -8.88 -1.07 9.09
C LEU A 103 -10.02 -1.73 8.28
N ASP A 104 -11.26 -1.68 8.76
CA ASP A 104 -12.44 -2.15 8.04
C ASP A 104 -12.97 -1.04 7.12
N ALA A 105 -12.63 -1.09 5.84
CA ALA A 105 -13.00 -0.09 4.84
C ALA A 105 -14.51 0.16 4.73
N LEU A 106 -15.35 -0.82 5.09
CA LEU A 106 -16.81 -0.68 5.05
C LEU A 106 -17.38 0.08 6.26
N ARG A 107 -16.55 0.29 7.30
CA ARG A 107 -16.92 0.98 8.54
C ARG A 107 -16.08 2.23 8.79
N ALA A 108 -14.92 2.30 8.16
CA ALA A 108 -13.94 3.36 8.33
C ALA A 108 -14.51 4.75 8.05
N ASN A 109 -14.23 5.70 8.93
CA ASN A 109 -14.47 7.12 8.67
C ASN A 109 -13.20 7.75 8.14
N LEU A 110 -13.36 8.64 7.19
CA LEU A 110 -12.26 9.39 6.60
C LEU A 110 -11.72 10.44 7.59
N VAL A 111 -10.45 10.35 7.91
CA VAL A 111 -9.72 11.27 8.81
C VAL A 111 -8.90 12.27 8.01
N GLY A 112 -8.36 11.86 6.87
CA GLY A 112 -7.59 12.72 6.00
C GLY A 112 -7.38 12.14 4.61
N LEU A 113 -6.84 12.96 3.71
CA LEU A 113 -6.49 12.60 2.34
C LEU A 113 -5.09 13.08 2.02
N SER A 114 -4.31 12.29 1.29
CA SER A 114 -3.02 12.72 0.77
C SER A 114 -2.98 12.69 -0.75
N PHE A 115 -2.19 13.61 -1.33
CA PHE A 115 -2.01 13.79 -2.76
C PHE A 115 -0.57 14.09 -3.11
N ALA A 116 -0.08 13.53 -4.23
CA ALA A 116 1.20 13.90 -4.81
C ALA A 116 1.11 13.83 -6.34
N ALA A 117 1.44 14.92 -7.04
CA ALA A 117 1.47 14.98 -8.49
C ALA A 117 2.90 14.81 -9.05
N GLU A 118 3.91 15.01 -8.21
CA GLU A 118 5.33 14.96 -8.59
C GLU A 118 6.19 14.45 -7.43
N PRO A 119 7.33 13.84 -7.69
CA PRO A 119 8.25 13.40 -6.65
C PRO A 119 8.70 14.56 -5.76
N GLY A 120 8.76 14.30 -4.45
CA GLY A 120 9.23 15.28 -3.46
C GLY A 120 8.21 16.35 -3.09
N ARG A 121 7.01 16.34 -3.63
CA ARG A 121 5.96 17.30 -3.29
C ARG A 121 4.62 16.63 -3.06
N ALA A 122 4.10 16.78 -1.84
CA ALA A 122 2.83 16.19 -1.44
C ALA A 122 2.01 17.14 -0.57
N ALA A 123 0.72 16.89 -0.52
CA ALA A 123 -0.21 17.58 0.36
C ALA A 123 -1.00 16.61 1.19
N TYR A 124 -1.34 17.04 2.39
CA TYR A 124 -2.25 16.35 3.28
C TYR A 124 -3.43 17.25 3.65
N VAL A 125 -4.64 16.72 3.55
CA VAL A 125 -5.89 17.42 3.92
C VAL A 125 -6.42 16.79 5.21
N PRO A 126 -6.18 17.38 6.39
CA PRO A 126 -6.78 16.92 7.64
C PRO A 126 -8.26 17.24 7.66
N LEU A 127 -9.11 16.25 8.04
CA LEU A 127 -10.57 16.35 7.98
C LEU A 127 -11.29 15.98 9.29
N ALA A 128 -10.71 15.07 10.08
CA ALA A 128 -11.38 14.57 11.28
C ALA A 128 -10.40 14.09 12.37
N HIS A 129 -9.25 14.76 12.51
CA HIS A 129 -8.37 14.52 13.64
C HIS A 129 -8.96 15.09 14.93
N ASP A 130 -8.96 14.31 16.02
CA ASP A 130 -9.58 14.66 17.30
C ASP A 130 -8.61 14.63 18.50
N TYR A 131 -7.30 14.47 18.24
CA TYR A 131 -6.29 14.48 19.30
C TYR A 131 -6.03 15.91 19.85
N PRO A 132 -5.60 16.05 21.13
CA PRO A 132 -5.27 17.34 21.71
C PRO A 132 -4.16 18.06 20.92
N GLY A 133 -4.46 19.27 20.43
CA GLY A 133 -3.52 20.04 19.62
C GLY A 133 -3.61 19.77 18.11
N ALA A 134 -4.64 19.06 17.65
CA ALA A 134 -4.91 18.90 16.22
C ALA A 134 -4.95 20.27 15.52
N PRO A 135 -4.35 20.40 14.31
CA PRO A 135 -4.36 21.66 13.57
C PRO A 135 -5.78 22.04 13.15
N PRO A 136 -6.02 23.30 12.72
CA PRO A 136 -7.25 23.67 12.03
C PRO A 136 -7.49 22.71 10.86
N GLN A 137 -8.75 22.32 10.64
CA GLN A 137 -9.14 21.35 9.64
C GLN A 137 -10.27 21.89 8.81
N LEU A 138 -10.37 21.41 7.57
CA LEU A 138 -11.50 21.73 6.72
C LEU A 138 -12.74 20.94 7.16
N ASP A 139 -13.93 21.52 6.93
CA ASP A 139 -15.16 20.73 6.99
C ASP A 139 -15.10 19.62 5.95
N ARG A 140 -15.27 18.38 6.39
CA ARG A 140 -15.14 17.18 5.55
C ARG A 140 -16.11 17.17 4.39
N ALA A 141 -17.37 17.55 4.62
CA ALA A 141 -18.39 17.56 3.58
C ALA A 141 -18.04 18.61 2.50
N GLN A 142 -17.65 19.80 2.91
CA GLN A 142 -17.24 20.86 2.00
C GLN A 142 -15.98 20.48 1.21
N ALA A 143 -14.97 19.90 1.85
CA ALA A 143 -13.74 19.45 1.17
C ALA A 143 -14.03 18.38 0.12
N LEU A 144 -14.86 17.38 0.46
CA LEU A 144 -15.25 16.32 -0.47
C LEU A 144 -16.07 16.83 -1.64
N GLU A 145 -16.96 17.80 -1.46
CA GLU A 145 -17.70 18.41 -2.56
C GLU A 145 -16.79 19.17 -3.54
N LEU A 146 -15.77 19.86 -3.03
CA LEU A 146 -14.76 20.52 -3.88
C LEU A 146 -13.89 19.51 -4.64
N LEU A 147 -13.53 18.40 -3.99
CA LEU A 147 -12.69 17.34 -4.59
C LEU A 147 -13.46 16.44 -5.54
N ARG A 148 -14.77 16.32 -5.39
CA ARG A 148 -15.64 15.42 -6.18
C ARG A 148 -15.39 15.49 -7.68
N PRO A 149 -15.41 16.67 -8.34
CA PRO A 149 -15.20 16.74 -9.78
C PRO A 149 -13.88 16.13 -10.23
N LEU A 150 -12.81 16.34 -9.46
CA LEU A 150 -11.47 15.77 -9.74
C LEU A 150 -11.43 14.26 -9.48
N LEU A 151 -11.97 13.81 -8.36
CA LEU A 151 -11.90 12.41 -7.94
C LEU A 151 -12.77 11.49 -8.80
N GLU A 152 -13.90 12.00 -9.31
CA GLU A 152 -14.83 11.27 -10.17
C GLU A 152 -14.51 11.43 -11.68
N ASP A 153 -13.51 12.24 -12.05
CA ASP A 153 -13.07 12.38 -13.43
C ASP A 153 -12.21 11.18 -13.85
N ALA A 154 -12.74 10.36 -14.75
CA ALA A 154 -12.04 9.20 -15.30
C ALA A 154 -10.86 9.57 -16.22
N SER A 155 -10.79 10.81 -16.73
CA SER A 155 -9.69 11.27 -17.59
C SER A 155 -8.44 11.64 -16.81
N VAL A 156 -8.59 11.95 -15.51
CA VAL A 156 -7.47 12.20 -14.60
C VAL A 156 -7.07 10.91 -13.91
N ARG A 157 -5.85 10.44 -14.15
CA ARG A 157 -5.37 9.17 -13.60
C ARG A 157 -5.06 9.29 -12.11
N LYS A 158 -5.50 8.31 -11.34
CA LYS A 158 -5.12 8.14 -9.94
C LYS A 158 -4.29 6.87 -9.79
N LEU A 159 -3.26 6.94 -8.99
CA LEU A 159 -2.44 5.81 -8.60
C LEU A 159 -2.35 5.71 -7.08
N GLY A 160 -2.15 4.53 -6.56
CA GLY A 160 -2.06 4.31 -5.13
C GLY A 160 -1.43 2.98 -4.77
N GLN A 161 -1.58 2.61 -3.52
CA GLN A 161 -1.10 1.37 -2.93
C GLN A 161 -2.24 0.66 -2.23
N HIS A 162 -2.65 -0.55 -2.69
CA HIS A 162 -3.78 -1.28 -2.12
C HIS A 162 -5.12 -0.50 -2.22
N GLY A 163 -5.33 0.20 -3.32
CA GLY A 163 -6.44 1.15 -3.54
C GLY A 163 -7.84 0.57 -3.46
N LYS A 164 -8.00 -0.75 -3.38
CA LYS A 164 -9.29 -1.37 -3.08
C LYS A 164 -9.86 -0.84 -1.74
N TYR A 165 -9.00 -0.61 -0.75
CA TYR A 165 -9.39 -0.03 0.53
C TYR A 165 -9.92 1.39 0.33
N ASP A 166 -9.15 2.24 -0.35
CA ASP A 166 -9.49 3.65 -0.61
C ASP A 166 -10.77 3.80 -1.42
N LEU A 167 -10.96 2.96 -2.44
CA LEU A 167 -12.19 2.91 -3.24
C LEU A 167 -13.43 2.65 -2.37
N HIS A 168 -13.34 1.75 -1.39
CA HIS A 168 -14.45 1.48 -0.47
C HIS A 168 -14.69 2.63 0.50
N VAL A 169 -13.63 3.21 1.07
CA VAL A 169 -13.71 4.37 1.96
C VAL A 169 -14.36 5.55 1.23
N MET A 170 -13.87 5.91 0.03
CA MET A 170 -14.39 7.02 -0.75
C MET A 170 -15.86 6.81 -1.14
N ARG A 171 -16.22 5.59 -1.57
CA ARG A 171 -17.61 5.24 -1.90
C ARG A 171 -18.53 5.38 -0.70
N ARG A 172 -18.09 5.02 0.50
CA ARG A 172 -18.85 5.21 1.73
C ARG A 172 -19.12 6.69 2.03
N HIS A 173 -18.19 7.56 1.64
CA HIS A 173 -18.33 9.03 1.74
C HIS A 173 -19.00 9.67 0.52
N GLY A 174 -19.62 8.88 -0.36
CA GLY A 174 -20.39 9.35 -1.50
C GLY A 174 -19.56 9.79 -2.70
N ILE A 175 -18.26 9.43 -2.77
CA ILE A 175 -17.36 9.68 -3.91
C ILE A 175 -17.19 8.40 -4.72
N ALA A 176 -17.55 8.44 -6.00
CA ALA A 176 -17.29 7.37 -6.94
C ALA A 176 -15.92 7.56 -7.60
N LEU A 177 -14.84 7.22 -6.87
CA LEU A 177 -13.46 7.40 -7.35
C LEU A 177 -13.31 6.75 -8.73
N ALA A 178 -12.98 7.55 -9.75
CA ALA A 178 -12.81 7.11 -11.14
C ALA A 178 -11.38 7.39 -11.63
N GLY A 179 -10.96 6.71 -12.72
CA GLY A 179 -9.61 6.87 -13.25
C GLY A 179 -8.51 6.29 -12.36
N TYR A 180 -8.84 5.39 -11.42
CA TYR A 180 -7.84 4.66 -10.64
C TYR A 180 -7.18 3.62 -11.55
N ALA A 181 -6.00 3.96 -12.04
CA ALA A 181 -5.35 3.25 -13.15
C ALA A 181 -4.21 2.33 -12.70
N ASP A 182 -3.50 2.72 -11.64
CA ASP A 182 -2.27 2.06 -11.21
C ASP A 182 -2.34 1.75 -9.71
N ASP A 183 -1.94 0.52 -9.34
CA ASP A 183 -1.84 0.06 -7.95
C ASP A 183 -0.48 -0.61 -7.76
N THR A 184 0.43 0.05 -7.07
CA THR A 184 1.81 -0.40 -6.92
C THR A 184 1.93 -1.74 -6.19
N MET A 185 0.98 -2.09 -5.31
CA MET A 185 0.94 -3.40 -4.68
C MET A 185 0.59 -4.49 -5.70
N LEU A 186 -0.45 -4.26 -6.52
CA LEU A 186 -0.89 -5.24 -7.53
C LEU A 186 0.13 -5.39 -8.63
N GLU A 187 0.73 -4.30 -9.10
CA GLU A 187 1.81 -4.32 -10.10
C GLU A 187 3.00 -5.14 -9.61
N SER A 188 3.46 -4.87 -8.40
CA SER A 188 4.54 -5.63 -7.78
C SER A 188 4.17 -7.11 -7.63
N PHE A 189 2.93 -7.42 -7.25
CA PHE A 189 2.47 -8.79 -7.12
C PHE A 189 2.46 -9.52 -8.47
N VAL A 190 2.06 -8.85 -9.55
CA VAL A 190 2.07 -9.43 -10.91
C VAL A 190 3.49 -9.66 -11.41
N LEU A 191 4.41 -8.73 -11.14
CA LEU A 191 5.80 -8.81 -11.60
C LEU A 191 6.62 -9.84 -10.82
N GLU A 192 6.40 -9.96 -9.52
CA GLU A 192 7.25 -10.73 -8.60
C GLU A 192 6.46 -11.64 -7.65
N ALA A 193 5.37 -12.24 -8.12
CA ALA A 193 4.51 -13.10 -7.31
C ALA A 193 5.31 -14.17 -6.55
N GLY A 194 5.17 -14.19 -5.23
CA GLY A 194 5.79 -15.19 -4.34
C GLY A 194 7.27 -14.98 -4.03
N SER A 195 7.92 -13.95 -4.56
CA SER A 195 9.36 -13.69 -4.35
C SER A 195 9.65 -12.67 -3.26
N SER A 196 8.70 -11.78 -2.93
CA SER A 196 8.95 -10.63 -2.04
C SER A 196 7.67 -10.13 -1.35
N ARG A 197 7.85 -9.20 -0.43
CA ARG A 197 6.73 -8.43 0.15
C ARG A 197 6.35 -7.31 -0.81
N HIS A 198 5.05 -7.01 -0.86
CA HIS A 198 4.46 -6.03 -1.77
C HIS A 198 3.88 -4.80 -1.03
N ASP A 199 4.20 -4.64 0.26
CA ASP A 199 3.84 -3.46 1.03
C ASP A 199 4.69 -2.25 0.61
N MET A 200 4.15 -1.05 0.85
CA MET A 200 4.76 0.22 0.44
C MET A 200 6.19 0.38 0.96
N ASP A 201 6.45 0.05 2.22
CA ASP A 201 7.78 0.17 2.83
C ASP A 201 8.81 -0.72 2.11
N SER A 202 8.41 -1.94 1.80
CA SER A 202 9.27 -2.90 1.09
C SER A 202 9.54 -2.46 -0.35
N LEU A 203 8.54 -1.88 -1.03
CA LEU A 203 8.68 -1.36 -2.39
C LEU A 203 9.53 -0.09 -2.42
N ALA A 204 9.29 0.86 -1.52
CA ALA A 204 10.08 2.08 -1.40
C ALA A 204 11.56 1.77 -1.15
N ARG A 205 11.85 0.85 -0.22
CA ARG A 205 13.23 0.41 0.04
C ARG A 205 13.87 -0.25 -1.17
N ARG A 206 13.14 -1.13 -1.85
CA ARG A 206 13.66 -1.93 -2.97
C ARG A 206 13.90 -1.09 -4.21
N HIS A 207 12.94 -0.26 -4.59
CA HIS A 207 12.95 0.45 -5.86
C HIS A 207 13.51 1.87 -5.75
N LEU A 208 13.41 2.49 -4.57
CA LEU A 208 13.82 3.86 -4.34
C LEU A 208 14.97 3.99 -3.31
N GLY A 209 15.38 2.90 -2.65
CA GLY A 209 16.32 2.98 -1.52
C GLY A 209 15.84 3.85 -0.36
N TYR A 210 14.54 4.17 -0.33
CA TYR A 210 13.95 5.08 0.62
C TYR A 210 13.40 4.32 1.84
N GLU A 211 13.79 4.75 3.03
CA GLU A 211 13.22 4.25 4.30
C GLU A 211 12.05 5.14 4.71
N THR A 212 10.86 4.57 4.69
CA THR A 212 9.64 5.25 5.11
C THR A 212 9.62 5.49 6.61
N VAL A 213 8.90 6.53 7.05
CA VAL A 213 8.60 6.74 8.47
C VAL A 213 7.62 5.66 8.92
N LYS A 214 7.98 4.88 9.92
CA LYS A 214 7.11 3.81 10.42
C LYS A 214 6.01 4.38 11.30
N TYR A 215 4.82 3.81 11.19
CA TYR A 215 3.69 4.18 12.05
C TYR A 215 4.06 4.17 13.54
N GLU A 216 4.80 3.17 13.98
CA GLU A 216 5.26 3.04 15.37
C GLU A 216 6.22 4.15 15.84
N ASP A 217 6.94 4.78 14.93
CA ASP A 217 7.86 5.87 15.24
C ASP A 217 7.10 7.18 15.52
N VAL A 218 5.89 7.32 14.96
CA VAL A 218 5.01 8.48 15.12
C VAL A 218 4.00 8.26 16.23
N CYS A 219 3.32 7.12 16.23
CA CYS A 219 2.20 6.82 17.14
C CYS A 219 2.62 6.04 18.40
N GLY A 220 3.87 5.56 18.47
CA GLY A 220 4.34 4.71 19.57
C GLY A 220 3.92 3.26 19.45
N LYS A 221 4.29 2.44 20.45
CA LYS A 221 4.04 0.99 20.49
C LYS A 221 3.25 0.56 21.72
N GLY A 222 2.37 -0.42 21.54
CA GLY A 222 1.67 -1.09 22.63
C GLY A 222 0.86 -0.13 23.49
N ALA A 223 1.03 -0.19 24.82
CA ALA A 223 0.26 0.63 25.78
C ALA A 223 0.57 2.14 25.71
N LYS A 224 1.60 2.54 24.97
CA LYS A 224 1.98 3.96 24.77
C LYS A 224 1.55 4.46 23.38
N GLN A 225 0.85 3.64 22.60
CA GLN A 225 0.37 4.04 21.30
C GLN A 225 -0.73 5.09 21.47
N ILE A 226 -0.57 6.20 20.79
CA ILE A 226 -1.60 7.23 20.63
C ILE A 226 -2.45 6.91 19.40
N PRO A 227 -3.75 7.20 19.45
CA PRO A 227 -4.65 6.98 18.31
C PRO A 227 -4.29 7.86 17.11
#